data_2926309cf68b9c5b48ace1f67dbd3c6b
#
_entry.id   2926309cf68b9c5b48ace1f67dbd3c6b
#
_cell.length_a   1.000
_cell.length_b   1.000
_cell.length_c   1.000
_cell.angle_alpha   90.00
_cell.angle_beta   90.00
_cell.angle_gamma   90.00
#
_symmetry.space_group_name_H-M   'P 1'
#
loop_
_entity.id
_entity.type
_entity.pdbx_description
1 polymer ?
#
loop_
_entity_poly.entity_id
_entity_poly.type
_entity_poly.pdbx_seq_one_letter_code
_entity_poly.pdbx_strand_id
1 'polypeptide(L)'
;LSGLSFQDVTHIIRHRAGTFAAQCTGDRDLRDDAAVIPEPVQNSPEFLERWQRIVDESKQLYADMTDSKVVSMMDARLILPKCMTSFYYMRLPLKDLVGFIYQRQDSQIQTASDNLIAARMAVEVAKVIPEFTTMVDFNKPDMHYIKTFRVKEGDKFVSRGTNLYWPIPKNDKFEYRPEDTIYQCTREELNGTHGDGPQKKFLQHWNTATSEFDRLKSDHEMWKTNK
;
A
#
# COMPACT_ATOMS: atom_id res chain seq x y z
N LEU A 1 0.90 11.57 -8.42
CA LEU A 1 1.56 10.27 -8.23
C LEU A 1 1.88 9.66 -9.59
N SER A 2 3.13 9.32 -9.82
CA SER A 2 3.60 8.67 -11.05
C SER A 2 4.41 7.42 -10.69
N GLY A 3 4.50 6.46 -11.62
CA GLY A 3 5.25 5.22 -11.38
C GLY A 3 4.57 4.25 -10.41
N LEU A 4 3.27 4.39 -10.20
CA LEU A 4 2.47 3.42 -9.44
C LEU A 4 2.14 2.23 -10.32
N SER A 5 2.18 1.02 -9.76
CA SER A 5 1.68 -0.15 -10.46
C SER A 5 0.14 -0.12 -10.57
N PHE A 6 -0.42 -0.82 -11.56
CA PHE A 6 -1.88 -0.99 -11.64
C PHE A 6 -2.44 -1.63 -10.36
N GLN A 7 -1.66 -2.48 -9.69
CA GLN A 7 -2.05 -3.07 -8.42
C GLN A 7 -2.17 -2.00 -7.33
N ASP A 8 -1.19 -1.09 -7.21
CA ASP A 8 -1.22 -0.01 -6.20
C ASP A 8 -2.41 0.92 -6.44
N VAL A 9 -2.69 1.25 -7.71
CA VAL A 9 -3.87 2.05 -8.08
C VAL A 9 -5.16 1.39 -7.58
N THR A 10 -5.32 0.08 -7.73
CA THR A 10 -6.53 -0.62 -7.25
C THR A 10 -6.71 -0.56 -5.74
N HIS A 11 -5.62 -0.43 -4.98
CA HIS A 11 -5.67 -0.26 -3.53
C HIS A 11 -6.02 1.18 -3.14
N ILE A 12 -5.41 2.14 -3.84
CA ILE A 12 -5.57 3.57 -3.54
C ILE A 12 -7.01 4.05 -3.79
N ILE A 13 -7.63 3.64 -4.89
CA ILE A 13 -9.01 4.06 -5.25
C ILE A 13 -10.09 3.58 -4.28
N ARG A 14 -9.77 2.68 -3.37
CA ARG A 14 -10.71 2.21 -2.35
C ARG A 14 -10.91 3.20 -1.19
N HIS A 15 -10.09 4.24 -1.11
CA HIS A 15 -10.27 5.30 -0.12
C HIS A 15 -11.37 6.27 -0.55
N ARG A 16 -12.58 6.04 -0.04
CA ARG A 16 -13.81 6.73 -0.47
C ARG A 16 -13.82 8.24 -0.22
N ALA A 17 -12.98 8.74 0.67
CA ALA A 17 -12.88 10.17 0.96
C ALA A 17 -12.15 10.96 -0.15
N GLY A 18 -11.49 10.25 -1.09
CA GLY A 18 -10.75 10.84 -2.18
C GLY A 18 -11.52 10.94 -3.48
N THR A 19 -11.13 11.92 -4.30
CA THR A 19 -11.45 11.95 -5.72
C THR A 19 -10.20 11.57 -6.51
N PHE A 20 -10.40 10.85 -7.60
CA PHE A 20 -9.33 10.17 -8.31
C PHE A 20 -9.47 10.37 -9.81
N ALA A 21 -8.34 10.60 -10.48
CA ALA A 21 -8.25 10.56 -11.93
C ALA A 21 -7.03 9.71 -12.33
N ALA A 22 -7.28 8.52 -12.83
CA ALA A 22 -6.26 7.63 -13.35
C ALA A 22 -6.08 7.85 -14.86
N GLN A 23 -4.85 7.73 -15.32
CA GLN A 23 -4.60 7.67 -16.75
C GLN A 23 -5.26 6.42 -17.32
N CYS A 24 -6.05 6.60 -18.39
CA CYS A 24 -6.62 5.47 -19.11
C CYS A 24 -5.51 4.73 -19.86
N THR A 25 -5.44 3.43 -19.66
CA THR A 25 -4.45 2.58 -20.34
C THR A 25 -4.82 2.28 -21.80
N GLY A 26 -6.01 2.70 -22.25
CA GLY A 26 -6.46 2.57 -23.62
C GLY A 26 -6.15 3.78 -24.51
N ASP A 27 -5.65 4.88 -23.93
CA ASP A 27 -5.43 6.13 -24.66
C ASP A 27 -4.02 6.25 -25.24
N ARG A 28 -3.14 5.29 -24.93
CA ARG A 28 -1.75 5.31 -25.38
C ARG A 28 -1.17 3.90 -25.50
N ASP A 29 -0.13 3.79 -26.29
CA ASP A 29 0.67 2.57 -26.37
C ASP A 29 1.48 2.38 -25.09
N LEU A 30 1.46 1.18 -24.54
CA LEU A 30 2.07 0.81 -23.27
C LEU A 30 3.37 -0.02 -23.44
N ARG A 31 3.81 -0.26 -24.68
CA ARG A 31 4.99 -1.11 -24.97
C ARG A 31 6.26 -0.62 -24.29
N ASP A 32 6.43 0.70 -24.17
CA ASP A 32 7.62 1.33 -23.59
C ASP A 32 7.47 1.69 -22.11
N ASP A 33 6.31 1.41 -21.53
CA ASP A 33 6.07 1.71 -20.13
C ASP A 33 6.95 0.85 -19.21
N ALA A 34 7.39 1.45 -18.11
CA ALA A 34 8.12 0.74 -17.08
C ALA A 34 7.23 -0.24 -16.31
N ALA A 35 7.84 -1.20 -15.66
CA ALA A 35 7.20 -2.05 -14.68
C ALA A 35 7.78 -1.79 -13.28
N VAL A 36 6.92 -1.80 -12.28
CA VAL A 36 7.34 -1.71 -10.87
C VAL A 36 7.86 -3.09 -10.44
N ILE A 37 9.11 -3.13 -10.02
CA ILE A 37 9.70 -4.33 -9.43
C ILE A 37 9.75 -4.10 -7.92
N PRO A 38 9.01 -4.87 -7.11
CA PRO A 38 9.05 -4.74 -5.66
C PRO A 38 10.46 -4.98 -5.10
N GLU A 39 10.87 -4.20 -4.10
CA GLU A 39 12.21 -4.31 -3.52
C GLU A 39 12.57 -5.74 -3.05
N PRO A 40 11.66 -6.56 -2.46
CA PRO A 40 11.97 -7.95 -2.16
C PRO A 40 12.33 -8.79 -3.38
N VAL A 41 11.77 -8.50 -4.55
CA VAL A 41 12.10 -9.17 -5.82
C VAL A 41 13.45 -8.70 -6.33
N GLN A 42 13.73 -7.37 -6.25
CA GLN A 42 15.02 -6.80 -6.63
C GLN A 42 16.19 -7.43 -5.83
N ASN A 43 15.94 -7.75 -4.56
CA ASN A 43 16.91 -8.37 -3.66
C ASN A 43 17.06 -9.89 -3.84
N SER A 44 16.35 -10.50 -4.80
CA SER A 44 16.35 -11.93 -5.08
C SER A 44 16.70 -12.19 -6.55
N PRO A 45 17.99 -12.40 -6.88
CA PRO A 45 18.43 -12.47 -8.29
C PRO A 45 17.66 -13.47 -9.15
N GLU A 46 17.37 -14.67 -8.60
CA GLU A 46 16.60 -15.70 -9.32
C GLU A 46 15.17 -15.23 -9.67
N PHE A 47 14.50 -14.58 -8.71
CA PHE A 47 13.16 -14.06 -8.95
C PHE A 47 13.17 -12.82 -9.84
N LEU A 48 14.20 -11.98 -9.74
CA LEU A 48 14.35 -10.78 -10.54
C LEU A 48 14.45 -11.13 -12.03
N GLU A 49 15.33 -12.09 -12.38
CA GLU A 49 15.48 -12.53 -13.78
C GLU A 49 14.18 -13.09 -14.35
N ARG A 50 13.51 -13.96 -13.60
CA ARG A 50 12.23 -14.54 -14.04
C ARG A 50 11.12 -13.50 -14.15
N TRP A 51 11.09 -12.53 -13.23
CA TRP A 51 10.14 -11.42 -13.25
C TRP A 51 10.32 -10.58 -14.51
N GLN A 52 11.55 -10.15 -14.79
CA GLN A 52 11.89 -9.35 -15.98
C GLN A 52 11.49 -10.08 -17.26
N ARG A 53 11.88 -11.34 -17.39
CA ARG A 53 11.52 -12.16 -18.56
C ARG A 53 10.00 -12.21 -18.81
N ILE A 54 9.20 -12.45 -17.78
CA ILE A 54 7.73 -12.52 -17.92
C ILE A 54 7.16 -11.16 -18.32
N VAL A 55 7.68 -10.07 -17.76
CA VAL A 55 7.25 -8.71 -18.14
C VAL A 55 7.59 -8.44 -19.58
N ASP A 56 8.81 -8.74 -20.02
CA ASP A 56 9.27 -8.48 -21.38
C ASP A 56 8.50 -9.33 -22.41
N GLU A 57 8.26 -10.61 -22.13
CA GLU A 57 7.42 -11.48 -22.96
C GLU A 57 5.98 -10.96 -23.07
N SER A 58 5.41 -10.48 -21.97
CA SER A 58 4.05 -9.91 -21.99
C SER A 58 3.99 -8.61 -22.80
N LYS A 59 5.00 -7.75 -22.69
CA LYS A 59 5.11 -6.52 -23.47
C LYS A 59 5.31 -6.81 -24.96
N GLN A 60 6.12 -7.80 -25.28
CA GLN A 60 6.33 -8.21 -26.67
C GLN A 60 5.04 -8.74 -27.29
N LEU A 61 4.32 -9.60 -26.58
CA LEU A 61 3.02 -10.12 -27.08
C LEU A 61 2.00 -8.99 -27.25
N TYR A 62 1.96 -8.03 -26.31
CA TYR A 62 1.13 -6.83 -26.45
C TYR A 62 1.46 -6.04 -27.71
N ALA A 63 2.75 -5.81 -27.98
CA ALA A 63 3.21 -5.11 -29.16
C ALA A 63 2.83 -5.86 -30.45
N ASP A 64 3.07 -7.18 -30.52
CA ASP A 64 2.74 -8.01 -31.66
C ASP A 64 1.25 -8.00 -31.99
N MET A 65 0.39 -8.11 -30.96
CA MET A 65 -1.07 -8.03 -31.12
C MET A 65 -1.50 -6.66 -31.63
N THR A 66 -0.93 -5.59 -31.07
CA THR A 66 -1.27 -4.21 -31.47
C THR A 66 -0.83 -3.92 -32.91
N ASP A 67 0.38 -4.33 -33.28
CA ASP A 67 0.95 -4.09 -34.61
C ASP A 67 0.26 -4.94 -35.69
N SER A 68 -0.26 -6.10 -35.34
CA SER A 68 -1.02 -6.96 -36.25
C SER A 68 -2.32 -6.33 -36.78
N LYS A 69 -2.87 -5.35 -36.03
CA LYS A 69 -4.17 -4.72 -36.27
C LYS A 69 -5.35 -5.70 -36.28
N VAL A 70 -5.14 -6.93 -35.88
CA VAL A 70 -6.19 -7.96 -35.72
C VAL A 70 -6.84 -7.82 -34.35
N VAL A 71 -6.06 -7.46 -33.33
CA VAL A 71 -6.53 -7.26 -31.95
C VAL A 71 -6.50 -5.75 -31.65
N SER A 72 -7.59 -5.26 -31.06
CA SER A 72 -7.61 -3.85 -30.63
C SER A 72 -6.59 -3.62 -29.51
N MET A 73 -5.99 -2.44 -29.43
CA MET A 73 -5.11 -2.05 -28.34
C MET A 73 -5.83 -2.16 -26.98
N MET A 74 -7.15 -1.96 -26.95
CA MET A 74 -7.98 -2.10 -25.76
C MET A 74 -8.05 -3.52 -25.23
N ASP A 75 -8.02 -4.51 -26.14
CA ASP A 75 -8.02 -5.93 -25.77
C ASP A 75 -6.59 -6.43 -25.53
N ALA A 76 -5.64 -6.02 -26.37
CA ALA A 76 -4.23 -6.42 -26.25
C ALA A 76 -3.64 -6.07 -24.88
N ARG A 77 -3.99 -4.92 -24.28
CA ARG A 77 -3.49 -4.50 -22.97
C ARG A 77 -3.84 -5.45 -21.81
N LEU A 78 -4.81 -6.35 -22.00
CA LEU A 78 -5.20 -7.31 -20.97
C LEU A 78 -4.10 -8.33 -20.64
N ILE A 79 -3.13 -8.53 -21.56
CA ILE A 79 -1.98 -9.39 -21.30
C ILE A 79 -0.94 -8.74 -20.40
N LEU A 80 -0.94 -7.41 -20.30
CA LEU A 80 0.06 -6.68 -19.52
C LEU A 80 -0.09 -6.96 -18.03
N PRO A 81 1.01 -7.25 -17.32
CA PRO A 81 0.97 -7.59 -15.92
C PRO A 81 0.59 -6.37 -15.05
N LYS A 82 0.02 -6.64 -13.89
CA LYS A 82 -0.41 -5.61 -12.93
C LYS A 82 0.72 -4.72 -12.39
N CYS A 83 1.98 -5.12 -12.58
CA CYS A 83 3.14 -4.32 -12.21
C CYS A 83 3.46 -3.20 -13.20
N MET A 84 2.80 -3.10 -14.34
CA MET A 84 2.98 -1.99 -15.26
C MET A 84 2.63 -0.66 -14.59
N THR A 85 3.41 0.37 -14.92
CA THR A 85 3.25 1.69 -14.30
C THR A 85 2.05 2.45 -14.85
N SER A 86 1.49 3.28 -13.99
CA SER A 86 0.41 4.22 -14.31
C SER A 86 0.68 5.58 -13.68
N PHE A 87 -0.01 6.57 -14.22
CA PHE A 87 -0.06 7.91 -13.69
C PHE A 87 -1.41 8.18 -13.04
N TYR A 88 -1.39 8.89 -11.90
CA TYR A 88 -2.56 9.00 -11.07
C TYR A 88 -2.64 10.35 -10.35
N TYR A 89 -3.78 11.02 -10.47
CA TYR A 89 -4.12 12.15 -9.63
C TYR A 89 -5.04 11.71 -8.49
N MET A 90 -4.74 12.23 -7.31
CA MET A 90 -5.52 11.99 -6.11
C MET A 90 -5.72 13.32 -5.38
N ARG A 91 -6.96 13.59 -4.99
CA ARG A 91 -7.30 14.71 -4.12
C ARG A 91 -7.96 14.17 -2.85
N LEU A 92 -7.37 14.50 -1.71
CA LEU A 92 -7.85 14.12 -0.38
C LEU A 92 -7.83 15.34 0.55
N PRO A 93 -8.81 15.47 1.47
CA PRO A 93 -8.64 16.30 2.65
C PRO A 93 -7.44 15.84 3.47
N LEU A 94 -6.73 16.78 4.11
CA LEU A 94 -5.52 16.46 4.89
C LEU A 94 -5.79 15.44 6.00
N LYS A 95 -6.94 15.54 6.66
CA LYS A 95 -7.38 14.58 7.69
C LYS A 95 -7.49 13.14 7.14
N ASP A 96 -8.05 13.00 5.94
CA ASP A 96 -8.24 11.69 5.32
C ASP A 96 -6.91 11.14 4.79
N LEU A 97 -5.97 12.02 4.42
CA LEU A 97 -4.62 11.62 4.07
C LEU A 97 -3.87 11.00 5.25
N VAL A 98 -4.03 11.54 6.47
CA VAL A 98 -3.49 10.91 7.68
C VAL A 98 -4.02 9.49 7.84
N GLY A 99 -5.32 9.30 7.71
CA GLY A 99 -5.95 7.98 7.75
C GLY A 99 -5.42 7.05 6.64
N PHE A 100 -5.25 7.57 5.42
CA PHE A 100 -4.65 6.84 4.30
C PHE A 100 -3.24 6.34 4.64
N ILE A 101 -2.38 7.24 5.16
CA ILE A 101 -0.99 6.89 5.50
C ILE A 101 -0.96 5.80 6.56
N TYR A 102 -1.74 5.94 7.64
CA TYR A 102 -1.81 4.91 8.67
C TYR A 102 -2.29 3.56 8.13
N GLN A 103 -3.21 3.57 7.18
CA GLN A 103 -3.66 2.33 6.54
C GLN A 103 -2.60 1.68 5.67
N ARG A 104 -1.81 2.45 4.97
CA ARG A 104 -0.86 1.94 3.99
C ARG A 104 0.51 1.65 4.58
N GLN A 105 0.82 2.20 5.76
CA GLN A 105 2.10 1.91 6.43
C GLN A 105 2.16 0.54 7.10
N ASP A 106 1.04 -0.15 7.29
CA ASP A 106 1.01 -1.46 7.92
C ASP A 106 1.78 -2.49 7.08
N SER A 107 2.98 -2.85 7.56
CA SER A 107 3.90 -3.73 6.84
C SER A 107 3.47 -5.19 6.80
N GLN A 108 2.50 -5.59 7.62
CA GLN A 108 2.01 -6.97 7.67
C GLN A 108 0.91 -7.22 6.65
N ILE A 109 0.07 -6.21 6.41
CA ILE A 109 -1.12 -6.35 5.57
C ILE A 109 -0.87 -5.81 4.15
N GLN A 110 -0.17 -4.70 4.05
CA GLN A 110 0.02 -4.00 2.79
C GLN A 110 1.21 -4.53 1.99
N THR A 111 1.23 -4.26 0.70
CA THR A 111 2.40 -4.55 -0.14
C THR A 111 3.57 -3.62 0.24
N ALA A 112 4.80 -4.00 -0.13
CA ALA A 112 5.96 -3.14 0.07
C ALA A 112 5.83 -1.80 -0.67
N SER A 113 5.20 -1.79 -1.85
CA SER A 113 4.93 -0.57 -2.61
C SER A 113 3.91 0.32 -1.93
N ASP A 114 2.84 -0.23 -1.36
CA ASP A 114 1.86 0.55 -0.58
C ASP A 114 2.51 1.25 0.62
N ASN A 115 3.40 0.55 1.34
CA ASN A 115 4.14 1.12 2.46
C ASN A 115 5.03 2.29 1.99
N LEU A 116 5.77 2.09 0.90
CA LEU A 116 6.63 3.11 0.32
C LEU A 116 5.84 4.33 -0.16
N ILE A 117 4.70 4.12 -0.81
CA ILE A 117 3.80 5.20 -1.26
C ILE A 117 3.36 6.04 -0.07
N ALA A 118 2.92 5.41 1.03
CA ALA A 118 2.49 6.11 2.23
C ALA A 118 3.61 6.99 2.81
N ALA A 119 4.82 6.44 2.95
CA ALA A 119 5.97 7.16 3.47
C ALA A 119 6.37 8.34 2.55
N ARG A 120 6.44 8.11 1.23
CA ARG A 120 6.77 9.16 0.25
C ARG A 120 5.73 10.28 0.22
N MET A 121 4.44 9.95 0.27
CA MET A 121 3.38 10.95 0.34
C MET A 121 3.50 11.80 1.60
N ALA A 122 3.79 11.21 2.74
CA ALA A 122 3.98 11.95 3.98
C ALA A 122 5.17 12.92 3.89
N VAL A 123 6.29 12.49 3.31
CA VAL A 123 7.47 13.33 3.07
C VAL A 123 7.11 14.52 2.19
N GLU A 124 6.47 14.29 1.04
CA GLU A 124 6.15 15.38 0.11
C GLU A 124 5.16 16.39 0.70
N VAL A 125 4.19 15.92 1.48
CA VAL A 125 3.26 16.81 2.18
C VAL A 125 3.96 17.60 3.29
N ALA A 126 4.85 16.97 4.05
CA ALA A 126 5.62 17.64 5.12
C ALA A 126 6.55 18.75 4.60
N LYS A 127 7.06 18.62 3.36
CA LYS A 127 7.85 19.69 2.70
C LYS A 127 7.03 20.95 2.44
N VAL A 128 5.73 20.81 2.24
CA VAL A 128 4.81 21.94 1.92
C VAL A 128 4.06 22.41 3.17
N ILE A 129 3.70 21.47 4.04
CA ILE A 129 2.95 21.71 5.28
C ILE A 129 3.75 21.09 6.43
N PRO A 130 4.73 21.80 7.01
CA PRO A 130 5.59 21.24 8.06
C PRO A 130 4.83 20.72 9.28
N GLU A 131 3.69 21.33 9.63
CA GLU A 131 2.80 20.89 10.70
C GLU A 131 2.28 19.46 10.51
N PHE A 132 2.29 18.96 9.29
CA PHE A 132 1.88 17.58 8.97
C PHE A 132 2.74 16.55 9.70
N THR A 133 3.99 16.89 10.03
CA THR A 133 4.90 16.03 10.80
C THR A 133 4.39 15.71 12.20
N THR A 134 3.49 16.53 12.75
CA THR A 134 2.86 16.28 14.05
C THR A 134 1.64 15.36 13.96
N MET A 135 1.12 15.13 12.77
CA MET A 135 -0.10 14.37 12.54
C MET A 135 0.16 12.89 12.19
N VAL A 136 1.39 12.58 11.76
CA VAL A 136 1.80 11.23 11.34
C VAL A 136 2.98 10.77 12.19
N ASP A 137 2.95 9.52 12.57
CA ASP A 137 4.02 8.87 13.32
C ASP A 137 4.25 7.45 12.76
N PHE A 138 5.35 7.26 12.06
CA PHE A 138 5.74 5.96 11.49
C PHE A 138 6.23 4.96 12.53
N ASN A 139 6.55 5.45 13.74
CA ASN A 139 6.98 4.61 14.86
C ASN A 139 5.83 4.16 15.77
N LYS A 140 4.59 4.49 15.42
CA LYS A 140 3.42 3.99 16.17
C LYS A 140 3.13 2.53 15.82
N PRO A 141 3.50 1.58 16.69
CA PRO A 141 3.29 0.16 16.42
C PRO A 141 1.85 -0.32 16.61
N ASP A 142 0.94 0.55 17.02
CA ASP A 142 -0.29 0.16 17.73
C ASP A 142 -1.56 0.19 16.85
N MET A 143 -1.44 0.43 15.55
CA MET A 143 -2.58 0.42 14.64
C MET A 143 -2.48 -0.78 13.70
N HIS A 144 -3.28 -1.79 13.95
CA HIS A 144 -3.44 -2.90 13.01
C HIS A 144 -4.76 -2.80 12.28
N TYR A 145 -4.70 -3.09 10.99
CA TYR A 145 -5.90 -3.22 10.17
C TYR A 145 -6.48 -4.61 10.35
N ILE A 146 -7.64 -4.69 10.97
CA ILE A 146 -8.36 -5.95 11.10
C ILE A 146 -9.15 -6.21 9.82
N LYS A 147 -8.66 -7.12 9.01
CA LYS A 147 -9.29 -7.52 7.76
C LYS A 147 -10.36 -8.58 7.97
N THR A 148 -10.13 -9.46 8.92
CA THR A 148 -11.05 -10.50 9.35
C THR A 148 -11.02 -10.63 10.86
N PHE A 149 -12.15 -10.90 11.45
CA PHE A 149 -12.24 -11.27 12.85
C PHE A 149 -13.08 -12.55 12.98
N ARG A 150 -12.87 -13.26 14.06
CA ARG A 150 -13.60 -14.49 14.32
C ARG A 150 -14.78 -14.19 15.24
N VAL A 151 -15.94 -14.67 14.85
CA VAL A 151 -17.16 -14.60 15.64
C VAL A 151 -17.48 -15.99 16.13
N LYS A 152 -17.81 -16.14 17.40
CA LYS A 152 -18.25 -17.42 17.95
C LYS A 152 -19.72 -17.62 17.62
N GLU A 153 -20.01 -18.62 16.79
CA GLU A 153 -21.36 -19.05 16.46
C GLU A 153 -21.57 -20.48 17.01
N GLY A 154 -22.22 -20.60 18.17
CA GLY A 154 -22.25 -21.85 18.91
C GLY A 154 -20.87 -22.28 19.39
N ASP A 155 -20.46 -23.51 19.08
CA ASP A 155 -19.12 -24.01 19.41
C ASP A 155 -18.07 -23.78 18.31
N LYS A 156 -18.43 -23.12 17.21
CA LYS A 156 -17.56 -22.88 16.08
C LYS A 156 -17.19 -21.40 15.98
N PHE A 157 -15.94 -21.14 15.57
CA PHE A 157 -15.51 -19.82 15.21
C PHE A 157 -15.67 -19.62 13.69
N VAL A 158 -16.40 -18.59 13.32
CA VAL A 158 -16.62 -18.20 11.93
C VAL A 158 -15.82 -16.93 11.65
N SER A 159 -15.02 -16.94 10.59
CA SER A 159 -14.30 -15.75 10.16
C SER A 159 -15.23 -14.83 9.38
N ARG A 160 -15.33 -13.57 9.82
CA ARG A 160 -16.06 -12.52 9.12
C ARG A 160 -15.12 -11.44 8.67
N GLY A 161 -15.23 -11.03 7.40
CA GLY A 161 -14.46 -9.93 6.86
C GLY A 161 -14.93 -8.60 7.42
N THR A 162 -13.97 -7.76 7.82
CA THR A 162 -14.23 -6.38 8.21
C THR A 162 -13.07 -5.48 7.76
N ASN A 163 -13.38 -4.20 7.55
CA ASN A 163 -12.41 -3.15 7.22
C ASN A 163 -12.27 -2.18 8.40
N LEU A 164 -12.12 -2.70 9.60
CA LEU A 164 -11.93 -1.88 10.79
C LEU A 164 -10.45 -1.61 11.06
N TYR A 165 -10.14 -0.36 11.34
CA TYR A 165 -8.90 0.04 12.01
C TYR A 165 -9.13 0.01 13.50
N TRP A 166 -8.27 -0.71 14.18
CA TRP A 166 -8.38 -0.86 15.62
C TRP A 166 -7.02 -0.65 16.28
N PRO A 167 -6.91 0.23 17.28
CA PRO A 167 -5.70 0.30 18.10
C PRO A 167 -5.59 -1.00 18.91
N ILE A 168 -4.47 -1.69 18.75
CA ILE A 168 -4.20 -2.90 19.52
C ILE A 168 -3.67 -2.51 20.89
N PRO A 169 -4.28 -3.00 21.98
CA PRO A 169 -3.78 -2.76 23.33
C PRO A 169 -2.35 -3.28 23.52
N LYS A 170 -1.60 -2.63 24.41
CA LYS A 170 -0.19 -3.02 24.72
C LYS A 170 -0.05 -4.46 25.24
N ASN A 171 -1.12 -5.04 25.78
CA ASN A 171 -1.16 -6.43 26.22
C ASN A 171 -1.37 -7.45 25.09
N ASP A 172 -1.35 -7.00 23.84
CA ASP A 172 -1.57 -7.81 22.66
C ASP A 172 -2.92 -8.51 22.57
N LYS A 173 -3.89 -8.04 23.34
CA LYS A 173 -5.27 -8.52 23.35
C LYS A 173 -6.22 -7.36 23.13
N PHE A 174 -7.32 -7.66 22.47
CA PHE A 174 -8.43 -6.72 22.38
C PHE A 174 -9.75 -7.46 22.46
N GLU A 175 -10.72 -6.77 23.01
CA GLU A 175 -12.07 -7.27 23.20
C GLU A 175 -13.02 -6.50 22.30
N TYR A 176 -13.95 -7.23 21.75
CA TYR A 176 -15.08 -6.68 21.04
C TYR A 176 -16.28 -6.57 21.98
N ARG A 177 -17.31 -5.92 21.51
CA ARG A 177 -18.51 -5.77 22.32
C ARG A 177 -19.17 -7.14 22.54
N PRO A 178 -19.63 -7.41 23.74
CA PRO A 178 -20.25 -8.71 24.06
C PRO A 178 -21.45 -9.06 23.16
N GLU A 179 -22.22 -8.07 22.76
CA GLU A 179 -23.40 -8.24 21.90
C GLU A 179 -23.06 -8.70 20.48
N ASP A 180 -21.82 -8.51 20.02
CA ASP A 180 -21.39 -8.94 18.69
C ASP A 180 -20.94 -10.41 18.64
N THR A 181 -20.98 -11.11 19.76
CA THR A 181 -20.53 -12.50 19.91
C THR A 181 -19.09 -12.73 19.43
N ILE A 182 -18.23 -11.71 19.56
CA ILE A 182 -16.85 -11.72 19.11
C ILE A 182 -15.98 -12.16 20.29
N TYR A 183 -15.01 -13.00 20.03
CA TYR A 183 -14.08 -13.42 21.06
C TYR A 183 -12.82 -12.54 21.09
N GLN A 184 -12.15 -12.55 22.21
CA GLN A 184 -10.88 -11.92 22.41
C GLN A 184 -9.80 -12.63 21.56
N CYS A 185 -8.99 -11.88 20.84
CA CYS A 185 -7.84 -12.44 20.13
C CYS A 185 -6.53 -11.74 20.51
N THR A 186 -5.45 -12.47 20.39
CA THR A 186 -4.10 -11.95 20.59
C THR A 186 -3.54 -11.35 19.30
N ARG A 187 -2.45 -10.58 19.44
CA ARG A 187 -1.71 -10.08 18.27
C ARG A 187 -1.17 -11.24 17.41
N GLU A 188 -0.73 -12.33 18.03
CA GLU A 188 -0.24 -13.51 17.33
C GLU A 188 -1.34 -14.18 16.50
N GLU A 189 -2.54 -14.33 17.07
CA GLU A 189 -3.68 -14.87 16.34
C GLU A 189 -4.10 -13.96 15.18
N LEU A 190 -4.04 -12.64 15.37
CA LEU A 190 -4.29 -11.66 14.31
C LEU A 190 -3.25 -11.76 13.20
N ASN A 191 -1.98 -11.86 13.56
CA ASN A 191 -0.88 -11.98 12.61
C ASN A 191 -0.98 -13.28 11.82
N GLY A 192 -1.34 -14.40 12.47
CA GLY A 192 -1.57 -15.68 11.80
C GLY A 192 -2.73 -15.68 10.81
N THR A 193 -3.70 -14.75 10.93
CA THR A 193 -4.79 -14.62 9.95
C THR A 193 -4.37 -13.88 8.67
N HIS A 194 -3.21 -13.22 8.67
CA HIS A 194 -2.73 -12.42 7.56
C HIS A 194 -1.55 -13.03 6.80
N GLY A 195 -1.28 -14.29 7.04
CA GLY A 195 -0.33 -15.09 6.30
C GLY A 195 1.08 -15.04 6.86
N ASP A 196 1.67 -16.21 6.95
CA ASP A 196 3.04 -16.46 7.39
C ASP A 196 4.10 -16.06 6.34
N GLY A 197 3.79 -15.07 5.54
CA GLY A 197 4.77 -14.50 4.61
C GLY A 197 5.98 -13.98 5.38
N PRO A 198 7.19 -14.03 4.80
CA PRO A 198 8.36 -13.44 5.40
C PRO A 198 8.03 -12.01 5.81
N GLN A 199 8.25 -11.69 7.08
CA GLN A 199 7.94 -10.37 7.62
C GLN A 199 8.61 -9.32 6.73
N LYS A 200 7.82 -8.45 6.14
CA LYS A 200 8.28 -7.29 5.37
C LYS A 200 8.90 -6.30 6.34
N LYS A 201 10.02 -6.68 6.98
CA LYS A 201 10.72 -5.77 7.86
C LYS A 201 11.29 -4.66 7.01
N PHE A 202 10.74 -3.50 7.19
CA PHE A 202 11.26 -2.20 6.79
C PHE A 202 12.32 -2.26 5.71
N LEU A 203 11.86 -2.32 4.48
CA LEU A 203 12.71 -2.32 3.30
C LEU A 203 13.50 -1.01 3.22
N GLN A 204 14.63 -1.02 2.57
CA GLN A 204 15.56 0.10 2.52
C GLN A 204 14.89 1.40 2.04
N HIS A 205 14.08 1.32 0.99
CA HIS A 205 13.39 2.49 0.45
C HIS A 205 12.37 3.09 1.43
N TRP A 206 11.67 2.25 2.16
CA TRP A 206 10.75 2.68 3.21
C TRP A 206 11.51 3.34 4.36
N ASN A 207 12.60 2.71 4.83
CA ASN A 207 13.45 3.28 5.88
C ASN A 207 14.03 4.63 5.48
N THR A 208 14.47 4.78 4.23
CA THR A 208 14.98 6.05 3.71
C THR A 208 13.88 7.14 3.75
N ALA A 209 12.67 6.82 3.31
CA ALA A 209 11.57 7.78 3.29
C ALA A 209 11.12 8.17 4.71
N THR A 210 11.03 7.23 5.65
CA THR A 210 10.66 7.53 7.04
C THR A 210 11.74 8.32 7.77
N SER A 211 13.02 8.03 7.53
CA SER A 211 14.13 8.82 8.08
C SER A 211 14.13 10.26 7.54
N GLU A 212 13.79 10.46 6.27
CA GLU A 212 13.60 11.80 5.70
C GLU A 212 12.43 12.54 6.39
N PHE A 213 11.33 11.83 6.66
CA PHE A 213 10.19 12.40 7.38
C PHE A 213 10.55 12.81 8.82
N ASP A 214 11.28 11.94 9.54
CA ASP A 214 11.72 12.22 10.91
C ASP A 214 12.67 13.44 10.96
N ARG A 215 13.54 13.59 9.96
CA ARG A 215 14.38 14.79 9.82
C ARG A 215 13.54 16.05 9.62
N LEU A 216 12.55 16.04 8.74
CA LEU A 216 11.63 17.18 8.54
C LEU A 216 10.86 17.52 9.82
N LYS A 217 10.48 16.51 10.61
CA LYS A 217 9.85 16.69 11.91
C LYS A 217 10.78 17.40 12.89
N SER A 218 12.03 16.96 13.01
CA SER A 218 13.04 17.59 13.88
C SER A 218 13.33 19.03 13.47
N ASP A 219 13.47 19.29 12.16
CA ASP A 219 13.69 20.64 11.64
C ASP A 219 12.51 21.58 11.99
N HIS A 220 11.28 21.08 11.89
CA HIS A 220 10.08 21.84 12.25
C HIS A 220 9.99 22.12 13.74
N GLU A 221 10.33 21.17 14.61
CA GLU A 221 10.35 21.34 16.06
C GLU A 221 11.41 22.37 16.50
N MET A 222 12.61 22.30 15.92
CA MET A 222 13.68 23.29 16.17
C MET A 222 13.25 24.70 15.76
N TRP A 223 12.54 24.85 14.65
CA TRP A 223 12.03 26.15 14.22
C TRP A 223 10.99 26.72 15.15
N LYS A 224 10.14 25.89 15.80
CA LYS A 224 9.17 26.33 16.83
C LYS A 224 9.82 26.79 18.11
N THR A 225 10.91 26.15 18.52
CA THR A 225 11.62 26.52 19.77
C THR A 225 12.48 27.76 19.65
N ASN A 226 12.82 28.16 18.43
CA ASN A 226 13.64 29.36 18.16
C ASN A 226 12.80 30.60 17.81
N LYS A 227 11.49 30.55 17.93
CA LYS A 227 10.55 31.68 17.84
C LYS A 227 10.02 32.06 19.22
#